data_e3a8809adbe856e4b00a583ccf82f6e4
#
_entry.id   e3a8809adbe856e4b00a583ccf82f6e4
#
_cell.length_a   1.000
_cell.length_b   1.000
_cell.length_c   1.000
_cell.angle_alpha   90.00
_cell.angle_beta   90.00
_cell.angle_gamma   90.00
#
_symmetry.space_group_name_H-M   'P 1'
#
loop_
_entity.id
_entity.type
_entity.pdbx_description
1 polymer ?
#
loop_
_entity_poly.entity_id
_entity_poly.type
_entity_poly.pdbx_seq_one_letter_code
_entity_poly.pdbx_strand_id
1 'polypeptide(L)'
;MTKVAVTDFTFPNLDLESAILEPLGCQLAPGQCKDAASLIELTADADHVITQFAPLDAEVIAAMQRVGVIVRYGIGVDNVDLDAARTRGIPVCNVPDYCIEEVSDQTLAFILGCTRQLSANHRKVVTGDWGLGAPLEQMRSLCDLAVGVVGFGRIGRAVARRLVAFGCRVQVFDPVVKSSDIESLGAVASDWDTLLESSDVLTLHCPSTDQTRGIINRETLNRMPAGAILINVARGDLVDTTALVTALQSGHLSGAALDVFDPEPLPADHPLTQLENVLLSSHIASASVKAARKLRETVAGIVAARVRGERLPNIVNGVDA
;
A
#
# COMPACT_ATOMS: atom_id res chain seq x y z
N MET A 1 10.56 -15.79 -30.68
CA MET A 1 11.15 -15.28 -29.43
C MET A 1 9.96 -14.70 -28.61
N THR A 2 9.81 -15.10 -27.38
CA THR A 2 8.68 -14.65 -26.54
C THR A 2 8.92 -13.22 -26.06
N LYS A 3 8.06 -12.28 -26.42
CA LYS A 3 8.16 -10.87 -26.01
C LYS A 3 7.51 -10.66 -24.65
N VAL A 4 8.26 -10.13 -23.68
CA VAL A 4 7.78 -9.74 -22.35
C VAL A 4 7.85 -8.22 -22.24
N ALA A 5 6.70 -7.56 -22.32
CA ALA A 5 6.62 -6.12 -22.14
C ALA A 5 6.69 -5.78 -20.67
N VAL A 6 7.54 -4.82 -20.28
CA VAL A 6 7.62 -4.25 -18.93
C VAL A 6 7.17 -2.80 -19.05
N THR A 7 5.95 -2.50 -18.61
CA THR A 7 5.30 -1.21 -18.88
C THR A 7 5.96 -0.05 -18.16
N ASP A 8 6.42 -0.30 -16.94
CA ASP A 8 7.09 0.66 -16.06
C ASP A 8 7.81 -0.07 -14.93
N PHE A 9 8.82 0.55 -14.37
CA PHE A 9 9.54 0.06 -13.20
C PHE A 9 10.37 1.18 -12.56
N THR A 10 10.56 1.10 -11.23
CA THR A 10 11.36 2.06 -10.45
C THR A 10 12.74 1.52 -10.09
N PHE A 11 13.08 0.32 -10.51
CA PHE A 11 14.38 -0.32 -10.29
C PHE A 11 15.45 0.29 -11.20
N PRO A 12 16.74 0.23 -10.83
CA PRO A 12 17.82 0.77 -11.66
C PRO A 12 17.95 0.08 -13.03
N ASN A 13 17.60 -1.21 -13.12
CA ASN A 13 17.68 -2.04 -14.33
C ASN A 13 16.75 -3.25 -14.22
N LEU A 14 16.72 -4.09 -15.25
CA LEU A 14 15.98 -5.35 -15.31
C LEU A 14 16.89 -6.60 -15.36
N ASP A 15 18.09 -6.52 -14.80
CA ASP A 15 19.09 -7.60 -14.87
C ASP A 15 18.63 -8.88 -14.17
N LEU A 16 17.86 -8.75 -13.07
CA LEU A 16 17.30 -9.92 -12.35
C LEU A 16 16.25 -10.64 -13.19
N GLU A 17 15.37 -9.89 -13.83
CA GLU A 17 14.35 -10.43 -14.74
C GLU A 17 14.98 -11.05 -15.98
N SER A 18 15.97 -10.37 -16.60
CA SER A 18 16.74 -10.88 -17.74
C SER A 18 17.42 -12.21 -17.41
N ALA A 19 18.11 -12.29 -16.28
CA ALA A 19 18.79 -13.51 -15.85
C ALA A 19 17.87 -14.73 -15.73
N ILE A 20 16.59 -14.52 -15.43
CA ILE A 20 15.59 -15.59 -15.29
C ILE A 20 14.91 -15.90 -16.63
N LEU A 21 14.61 -14.88 -17.44
CA LEU A 21 13.73 -14.99 -18.59
C LEU A 21 14.49 -15.24 -19.93
N GLU A 22 15.66 -14.64 -20.12
CA GLU A 22 16.44 -14.82 -21.37
C GLU A 22 16.84 -16.28 -21.64
N PRO A 23 17.24 -17.08 -20.62
CA PRO A 23 17.52 -18.50 -20.83
C PRO A 23 16.32 -19.32 -21.32
N LEU A 24 15.10 -18.79 -21.17
CA LEU A 24 13.85 -19.40 -21.65
C LEU A 24 13.44 -18.90 -23.04
N GLY A 25 14.31 -18.14 -23.73
CA GLY A 25 14.03 -17.57 -25.05
C GLY A 25 13.12 -16.35 -25.01
N CYS A 26 12.96 -15.70 -23.84
CA CYS A 26 12.22 -14.46 -23.71
C CYS A 26 13.11 -13.24 -24.04
N GLN A 27 12.48 -12.22 -24.60
CA GLN A 27 13.07 -10.91 -24.81
C GLN A 27 12.28 -9.88 -24.01
N LEU A 28 12.94 -9.18 -23.10
CA LEU A 28 12.34 -8.08 -22.36
C LEU A 28 12.24 -6.85 -23.27
N ALA A 29 11.06 -6.22 -23.27
CA ALA A 29 10.79 -4.93 -23.91
C ALA A 29 10.46 -3.91 -22.81
N PRO A 30 11.49 -3.18 -22.28
CA PRO A 30 11.27 -2.21 -21.22
C PRO A 30 10.62 -0.93 -21.74
N GLY A 31 9.67 -0.39 -20.98
CA GLY A 31 9.05 0.89 -21.15
C GLY A 31 9.06 1.73 -19.88
N GLN A 32 8.64 2.97 -20.02
CA GLN A 32 8.27 3.90 -18.93
C GLN A 32 7.01 4.63 -19.37
N CYS A 33 5.96 3.82 -19.63
CA CYS A 33 4.71 4.28 -20.20
C CYS A 33 3.94 5.14 -19.20
N LYS A 34 3.41 6.28 -19.69
CA LYS A 34 2.65 7.23 -18.86
C LYS A 34 1.24 7.47 -19.36
N ASP A 35 0.89 6.96 -20.54
CA ASP A 35 -0.40 7.12 -21.19
C ASP A 35 -0.83 5.84 -21.90
N ALA A 36 -2.12 5.76 -22.24
CA ALA A 36 -2.71 4.59 -22.89
C ALA A 36 -2.09 4.31 -24.26
N ALA A 37 -1.72 5.31 -25.04
CA ALA A 37 -1.15 5.12 -26.37
C ALA A 37 0.20 4.38 -26.31
N SER A 38 1.11 4.81 -25.42
CA SER A 38 2.40 4.15 -25.20
C SER A 38 2.26 2.75 -24.63
N LEU A 39 1.26 2.53 -23.76
CA LEU A 39 0.95 1.20 -23.22
C LEU A 39 0.45 0.26 -24.32
N ILE A 40 -0.48 0.72 -25.17
CA ILE A 40 -0.98 -0.06 -26.30
C ILE A 40 0.15 -0.42 -27.27
N GLU A 41 0.97 0.57 -27.66
CA GLU A 41 2.10 0.33 -28.57
C GLU A 41 3.05 -0.75 -28.01
N LEU A 42 3.38 -0.68 -26.72
CA LEU A 42 4.32 -1.63 -26.09
C LEU A 42 3.73 -3.03 -25.94
N THR A 43 2.41 -3.14 -25.60
CA THR A 43 1.79 -4.39 -25.17
C THR A 43 1.01 -5.12 -26.25
N ALA A 44 0.64 -4.46 -27.36
CA ALA A 44 -0.23 -5.03 -28.39
C ALA A 44 0.27 -6.38 -28.96
N ASP A 45 1.56 -6.51 -29.19
CA ASP A 45 2.21 -7.72 -29.73
C ASP A 45 3.01 -8.52 -28.69
N ALA A 46 2.88 -8.18 -27.40
CA ALA A 46 3.55 -8.88 -26.31
C ALA A 46 2.90 -10.24 -26.03
N ASP A 47 3.70 -11.20 -25.63
CA ASP A 47 3.25 -12.51 -25.17
C ASP A 47 2.95 -12.52 -23.66
N HIS A 48 3.65 -11.68 -22.89
CA HIS A 48 3.43 -11.47 -21.47
C HIS A 48 3.64 -10.01 -21.10
N VAL A 49 3.00 -9.55 -20.03
CA VAL A 49 3.10 -8.17 -19.53
C VAL A 49 3.48 -8.16 -18.06
N ILE A 50 4.45 -7.33 -17.71
CA ILE A 50 4.81 -6.98 -16.34
C ILE A 50 4.51 -5.50 -16.16
N THR A 51 3.83 -5.12 -15.06
CA THR A 51 3.47 -3.73 -14.76
C THR A 51 3.73 -3.39 -13.30
N GLN A 52 4.12 -2.15 -13.00
CA GLN A 52 4.29 -1.67 -11.61
C GLN A 52 3.18 -0.70 -11.21
N PHE A 53 3.11 0.47 -11.81
CA PHE A 53 2.13 1.53 -11.52
C PHE A 53 1.29 1.92 -12.74
N ALA A 54 1.76 1.61 -13.96
CA ALA A 54 1.07 1.97 -15.18
C ALA A 54 -0.35 1.39 -15.21
N PRO A 55 -1.38 2.19 -15.56
CA PRO A 55 -2.77 1.75 -15.59
C PRO A 55 -3.02 0.86 -16.81
N LEU A 56 -3.41 -0.38 -16.57
CA LEU A 56 -3.88 -1.30 -17.59
C LEU A 56 -5.42 -1.33 -17.55
N ASP A 57 -6.03 -0.33 -18.17
CA ASP A 57 -7.48 -0.22 -18.29
C ASP A 57 -8.07 -1.14 -19.37
N ALA A 58 -9.39 -1.11 -19.55
CA ALA A 58 -10.08 -1.95 -20.52
C ALA A 58 -9.62 -1.70 -21.96
N GLU A 59 -9.25 -0.44 -22.32
CA GLU A 59 -8.78 -0.09 -23.67
C GLU A 59 -7.40 -0.72 -23.94
N VAL A 60 -6.46 -0.56 -23.00
CA VAL A 60 -5.12 -1.15 -23.09
C VAL A 60 -5.20 -2.67 -23.14
N ILE A 61 -6.01 -3.29 -22.28
CA ILE A 61 -6.19 -4.75 -22.24
C ILE A 61 -6.85 -5.25 -23.54
N ALA A 62 -7.82 -4.52 -24.09
CA ALA A 62 -8.46 -4.88 -25.36
C ALA A 62 -7.48 -4.91 -26.55
N ALA A 63 -6.45 -4.07 -26.53
CA ALA A 63 -5.42 -4.04 -27.58
C ALA A 63 -4.40 -5.19 -27.51
N MET A 64 -4.27 -5.89 -26.39
CA MET A 64 -3.35 -7.01 -26.21
C MET A 64 -3.78 -8.22 -27.06
N GLN A 65 -3.00 -8.64 -28.05
CA GLN A 65 -3.40 -9.70 -29.00
C GLN A 65 -3.09 -11.11 -28.49
N ARG A 66 -1.98 -11.30 -27.78
CA ARG A 66 -1.41 -12.62 -27.46
C ARG A 66 -1.04 -12.81 -25.99
N VAL A 67 -1.32 -11.83 -25.14
CA VAL A 67 -0.87 -11.83 -23.74
C VAL A 67 -1.39 -13.05 -22.99
N GLY A 68 -0.47 -13.88 -22.51
CA GLY A 68 -0.77 -15.11 -21.76
C GLY A 68 -0.80 -14.92 -20.24
N VAL A 69 -0.21 -13.84 -19.71
CA VAL A 69 -0.29 -13.44 -18.29
C VAL A 69 0.07 -11.97 -18.14
N ILE A 70 -0.62 -11.29 -17.21
CA ILE A 70 -0.23 -9.98 -16.67
C ILE A 70 0.27 -10.22 -15.26
N VAL A 71 1.49 -9.73 -14.94
CA VAL A 71 2.06 -9.84 -13.60
C VAL A 71 2.35 -8.46 -13.04
N ARG A 72 1.78 -8.16 -11.88
CA ARG A 72 1.98 -6.88 -11.20
C ARG A 72 3.18 -6.95 -10.25
N TYR A 73 4.10 -5.97 -10.31
CA TYR A 73 5.14 -5.75 -9.29
C TYR A 73 4.52 -5.20 -8.00
N GLY A 74 3.90 -6.05 -7.21
CA GLY A 74 3.37 -5.67 -5.90
C GLY A 74 2.15 -6.46 -5.44
N ILE A 75 1.54 -6.02 -4.33
CA ILE A 75 0.41 -6.67 -3.68
C ILE A 75 -0.92 -6.24 -4.31
N GLY A 76 -1.18 -4.93 -4.35
CA GLY A 76 -2.41 -4.38 -4.93
C GLY A 76 -2.44 -4.53 -6.45
N VAL A 77 -3.63 -4.53 -7.04
CA VAL A 77 -3.85 -4.65 -8.48
C VAL A 77 -4.87 -3.66 -9.00
N ASP A 78 -5.08 -2.60 -8.25
CA ASP A 78 -6.02 -1.52 -8.53
C ASP A 78 -5.70 -0.73 -9.81
N ASN A 79 -4.47 -0.84 -10.31
CA ASN A 79 -4.05 -0.29 -11.61
C ASN A 79 -4.32 -1.24 -12.80
N VAL A 80 -4.94 -2.41 -12.60
CA VAL A 80 -5.28 -3.36 -13.66
C VAL A 80 -6.78 -3.62 -13.67
N ASP A 81 -7.45 -3.44 -14.81
CA ASP A 81 -8.86 -3.82 -14.98
C ASP A 81 -9.00 -5.34 -14.99
N LEU A 82 -9.30 -5.90 -13.80
CA LEU A 82 -9.41 -7.35 -13.60
C LEU A 82 -10.56 -7.97 -14.39
N ASP A 83 -11.65 -7.23 -14.61
CA ASP A 83 -12.84 -7.71 -15.32
C ASP A 83 -12.58 -7.76 -16.83
N ALA A 84 -11.93 -6.73 -17.40
CA ALA A 84 -11.48 -6.74 -18.76
C ALA A 84 -10.48 -7.89 -19.02
N ALA A 85 -9.51 -8.08 -18.15
CA ALA A 85 -8.54 -9.17 -18.26
C ALA A 85 -9.23 -10.55 -18.16
N ARG A 86 -10.19 -10.73 -17.23
CA ARG A 86 -10.97 -11.97 -17.08
C ARG A 86 -11.79 -12.27 -18.33
N THR A 87 -12.46 -11.26 -18.90
CA THR A 87 -13.25 -11.41 -20.12
C THR A 87 -12.40 -11.86 -21.30
N ARG A 88 -11.13 -11.47 -21.33
CA ARG A 88 -10.14 -11.89 -22.33
C ARG A 88 -9.46 -13.23 -22.00
N GLY A 89 -9.77 -13.84 -20.85
CA GLY A 89 -9.11 -15.07 -20.40
C GLY A 89 -7.62 -14.86 -20.05
N ILE A 90 -7.22 -13.63 -19.73
CA ILE A 90 -5.84 -13.30 -19.36
C ILE A 90 -5.72 -13.36 -17.83
N PRO A 91 -4.94 -14.30 -17.26
CA PRO A 91 -4.70 -14.35 -15.82
C PRO A 91 -3.89 -13.12 -15.38
N VAL A 92 -4.30 -12.53 -14.25
CA VAL A 92 -3.57 -11.46 -13.58
C VAL A 92 -2.99 -12.00 -12.28
N CYS A 93 -1.68 -11.91 -12.13
CA CYS A 93 -0.95 -12.37 -10.95
C CYS A 93 -0.32 -11.20 -10.19
N ASN A 94 -0.23 -11.35 -8.86
CA ASN A 94 0.46 -10.40 -7.98
C ASN A 94 1.53 -11.09 -7.13
N VAL A 95 2.21 -10.30 -6.27
CA VAL A 95 3.18 -10.82 -5.28
C VAL A 95 2.74 -10.41 -3.89
N PRO A 96 1.94 -11.25 -3.18
CA PRO A 96 1.21 -10.83 -1.98
C PRO A 96 2.04 -10.83 -0.69
N ASP A 97 3.30 -11.28 -0.70
CA ASP A 97 4.06 -11.55 0.52
C ASP A 97 5.52 -11.04 0.50
N TYR A 98 5.87 -10.14 -0.43
CA TYR A 98 7.25 -9.71 -0.59
C TYR A 98 7.73 -8.68 0.45
N CYS A 99 6.81 -7.88 1.03
CA CYS A 99 7.13 -6.73 1.87
C CYS A 99 6.30 -6.63 3.16
N ILE A 100 5.83 -7.76 3.69
CA ILE A 100 4.99 -7.77 4.90
C ILE A 100 5.73 -7.13 6.07
N GLU A 101 7.00 -7.47 6.25
CA GLU A 101 7.83 -6.96 7.35
C GLU A 101 8.11 -5.46 7.17
N GLU A 102 8.50 -5.05 5.95
CA GLU A 102 8.84 -3.66 5.63
C GLU A 102 7.66 -2.71 5.86
N VAL A 103 6.48 -3.05 5.33
CA VAL A 103 5.27 -2.22 5.51
C VAL A 103 4.85 -2.19 6.98
N SER A 104 5.00 -3.30 7.70
CA SER A 104 4.71 -3.33 9.13
C SER A 104 5.68 -2.44 9.92
N ASP A 105 6.97 -2.47 9.60
CA ASP A 105 7.98 -1.64 10.25
C ASP A 105 7.76 -0.16 9.95
N GLN A 106 7.43 0.20 8.70
CA GLN A 106 7.07 1.57 8.33
C GLN A 106 5.84 2.06 9.08
N THR A 107 4.82 1.20 9.25
CA THR A 107 3.62 1.51 10.03
C THR A 107 3.98 1.85 11.47
N LEU A 108 4.80 1.02 12.11
CA LEU A 108 5.26 1.25 13.49
C LEU A 108 6.13 2.51 13.60
N ALA A 109 7.02 2.74 12.62
CA ALA A 109 7.83 3.96 12.57
C ALA A 109 6.95 5.21 12.51
N PHE A 110 5.89 5.20 11.71
CA PHE A 110 4.92 6.27 11.61
C PHE A 110 4.15 6.47 12.92
N ILE A 111 3.62 5.40 13.51
CA ILE A 111 2.92 5.46 14.79
C ILE A 111 3.84 6.05 15.88
N LEU A 112 5.06 5.53 16.01
CA LEU A 112 6.04 6.03 16.99
C LEU A 112 6.49 7.46 16.65
N GLY A 113 6.68 7.79 15.37
CA GLY A 113 7.03 9.13 14.91
C GLY A 113 6.01 10.17 15.33
N CYS A 114 4.71 9.86 15.15
CA CYS A 114 3.61 10.73 15.54
C CYS A 114 3.41 10.78 17.06
N THR A 115 3.34 9.63 17.75
CA THR A 115 3.08 9.59 19.20
C THR A 115 4.23 10.16 20.03
N ARG A 116 5.48 10.09 19.52
CA ARG A 116 6.67 10.66 20.18
C ARG A 116 7.10 12.01 19.62
N GLN A 117 6.32 12.57 18.66
CA GLN A 117 6.60 13.87 18.05
C GLN A 117 8.05 14.01 17.55
N LEU A 118 8.55 12.96 16.87
CA LEU A 118 9.97 12.88 16.49
C LEU A 118 10.38 14.03 15.56
N SER A 119 9.54 14.39 14.58
CA SER A 119 9.83 15.47 13.63
C SER A 119 9.90 16.83 14.34
N ALA A 120 8.94 17.14 15.20
CA ALA A 120 8.89 18.41 15.92
C ALA A 120 10.08 18.56 16.89
N ASN A 121 10.41 17.51 17.64
CA ASN A 121 11.54 17.49 18.57
C ASN A 121 12.88 17.58 17.82
N HIS A 122 13.04 16.87 16.70
CA HIS A 122 14.24 16.97 15.84
C HIS A 122 14.43 18.40 15.32
N ARG A 123 13.38 18.99 14.73
CA ARG A 123 13.39 20.33 14.18
C ARG A 123 13.81 21.37 15.23
N LYS A 124 13.26 21.28 16.43
CA LYS A 124 13.59 22.19 17.53
C LYS A 124 15.08 22.21 17.84
N VAL A 125 15.71 21.04 17.93
CA VAL A 125 17.15 20.95 18.21
C VAL A 125 17.99 21.47 17.03
N VAL A 126 17.61 21.12 15.80
CA VAL A 126 18.33 21.58 14.58
C VAL A 126 18.27 23.11 14.41
N THR A 127 17.18 23.76 14.84
CA THR A 127 17.06 25.23 14.82
C THR A 127 17.81 25.92 15.98
N GLY A 128 18.48 25.17 16.85
CA GLY A 128 19.29 25.71 17.95
C GLY A 128 18.52 25.89 19.28
N ASP A 129 17.27 25.43 19.33
CA ASP A 129 16.44 25.49 20.53
C ASP A 129 16.59 24.22 21.37
N TRP A 130 16.24 24.32 22.67
CA TRP A 130 16.26 23.19 23.61
C TRP A 130 14.93 23.05 24.34
N GLY A 131 14.52 21.80 24.61
CA GLY A 131 13.26 21.44 25.29
C GLY A 131 12.28 20.71 24.37
N LEU A 132 11.00 20.63 24.76
CA LEU A 132 9.98 19.94 23.98
C LEU A 132 9.67 20.68 22.68
N GLY A 133 9.62 19.96 21.57
CA GLY A 133 9.20 20.45 20.25
C GLY A 133 7.69 20.48 20.06
N ALA A 134 6.94 19.85 20.98
CA ALA A 134 5.47 19.80 20.99
C ALA A 134 4.97 19.87 22.44
N PRO A 135 3.68 20.20 22.69
CA PRO A 135 3.06 20.12 24.01
C PRO A 135 3.20 18.74 24.63
N LEU A 136 3.40 18.69 25.96
CA LEU A 136 3.61 17.43 26.69
C LEU A 136 2.43 16.46 26.51
N GLU A 137 1.23 16.99 26.39
CA GLU A 137 -0.03 16.24 26.20
C GLU A 137 -0.06 15.46 24.88
N GLN A 138 0.76 15.86 23.91
CA GLN A 138 0.93 15.16 22.63
C GLN A 138 2.06 14.10 22.66
N MET A 139 2.85 14.06 23.74
CA MET A 139 3.93 13.09 23.94
C MET A 139 3.40 11.82 24.62
N ARG A 140 2.76 10.95 23.83
CA ARG A 140 2.01 9.80 24.36
C ARG A 140 2.84 8.53 24.40
N SER A 141 2.68 7.73 25.45
CA SER A 141 3.25 6.37 25.50
C SER A 141 2.35 5.41 24.72
N LEU A 142 2.95 4.57 23.89
CA LEU A 142 2.17 3.69 23.03
C LEU A 142 1.33 2.66 23.82
N CYS A 143 1.83 2.20 24.97
CA CYS A 143 1.09 1.26 25.84
C CYS A 143 -0.18 1.84 26.47
N ASP A 144 -0.31 3.17 26.52
CA ASP A 144 -1.50 3.84 27.07
C ASP A 144 -2.58 4.08 26.01
N LEU A 145 -2.30 3.72 24.73
CA LEU A 145 -3.15 4.02 23.59
C LEU A 145 -4.00 2.82 23.16
N ALA A 146 -5.19 3.16 22.63
CA ALA A 146 -5.97 2.25 21.83
C ALA A 146 -5.59 2.42 20.34
N VAL A 147 -5.16 1.35 19.70
CA VAL A 147 -4.80 1.35 18.28
C VAL A 147 -5.81 0.54 17.51
N GLY A 148 -6.54 1.21 16.61
CA GLY A 148 -7.47 0.61 15.67
C GLY A 148 -6.75 0.18 14.39
N VAL A 149 -6.94 -1.06 13.99
CA VAL A 149 -6.39 -1.64 12.75
C VAL A 149 -7.55 -1.95 11.82
N VAL A 150 -7.58 -1.31 10.66
CA VAL A 150 -8.59 -1.54 9.62
C VAL A 150 -8.02 -2.49 8.58
N GLY A 151 -8.57 -3.70 8.51
CA GLY A 151 -8.07 -4.79 7.67
C GLY A 151 -7.09 -5.71 8.42
N PHE A 152 -7.39 -7.02 8.42
CA PHE A 152 -6.60 -8.05 9.13
C PHE A 152 -6.03 -9.09 8.17
N GLY A 153 -5.59 -8.62 7.00
CA GLY A 153 -4.80 -9.39 6.04
C GLY A 153 -3.38 -9.68 6.55
N ARG A 154 -2.47 -10.05 5.65
CA ARG A 154 -1.07 -10.38 6.01
C ARG A 154 -0.37 -9.24 6.75
N ILE A 155 -0.48 -8.01 6.24
CA ILE A 155 0.16 -6.81 6.83
C ILE A 155 -0.54 -6.43 8.14
N GLY A 156 -1.88 -6.29 8.15
CA GLY A 156 -2.62 -5.93 9.36
C GLY A 156 -2.36 -6.89 10.53
N ARG A 157 -2.27 -8.20 10.28
CA ARG A 157 -1.87 -9.20 11.28
C ARG A 157 -0.44 -8.97 11.81
N ALA A 158 0.50 -8.66 10.92
CA ALA A 158 1.89 -8.42 11.31
C ALA A 158 2.05 -7.13 12.12
N VAL A 159 1.29 -6.07 11.77
CA VAL A 159 1.20 -4.82 12.52
C VAL A 159 0.56 -5.06 13.89
N ALA A 160 -0.60 -5.70 13.94
CA ALA A 160 -1.30 -5.99 15.21
C ALA A 160 -0.42 -6.80 16.17
N ARG A 161 0.32 -7.80 15.69
CA ARG A 161 1.26 -8.59 16.50
C ARG A 161 2.32 -7.71 17.14
N ARG A 162 2.89 -6.76 16.41
CA ARG A 162 3.89 -5.82 16.92
C ARG A 162 3.28 -4.88 17.95
N LEU A 163 2.10 -4.35 17.68
CA LEU A 163 1.39 -3.45 18.60
C LEU A 163 1.03 -4.13 19.92
N VAL A 164 0.58 -5.39 19.89
CA VAL A 164 0.35 -6.18 21.11
C VAL A 164 1.64 -6.32 21.93
N ALA A 165 2.80 -6.55 21.27
CA ALA A 165 4.09 -6.63 21.94
C ALA A 165 4.53 -5.27 22.57
N PHE A 166 4.05 -4.14 22.04
CA PHE A 166 4.22 -2.81 22.66
C PHE A 166 3.29 -2.57 23.86
N GLY A 167 2.37 -3.48 24.14
CA GLY A 167 1.43 -3.36 25.25
C GLY A 167 0.21 -2.48 24.96
N CYS A 168 -0.02 -2.13 23.69
CA CYS A 168 -1.20 -1.34 23.28
C CYS A 168 -2.50 -2.14 23.44
N ARG A 169 -3.61 -1.45 23.64
CA ARG A 169 -4.94 -2.01 23.38
C ARG A 169 -5.19 -2.03 21.88
N VAL A 170 -5.06 -3.19 21.25
CA VAL A 170 -5.24 -3.35 19.80
C VAL A 170 -6.67 -3.79 19.51
N GLN A 171 -7.38 -3.01 18.70
CA GLN A 171 -8.71 -3.31 18.19
C GLN A 171 -8.63 -3.50 16.68
N VAL A 172 -9.41 -4.41 16.13
CA VAL A 172 -9.34 -4.77 14.70
C VAL A 172 -10.75 -4.80 14.13
N PHE A 173 -10.92 -4.11 13.01
CA PHE A 173 -12.09 -4.26 12.14
C PHE A 173 -11.67 -4.95 10.84
N ASP A 174 -12.30 -6.08 10.55
CA ASP A 174 -12.21 -6.77 9.26
C ASP A 174 -13.54 -7.51 9.02
N PRO A 175 -14.26 -7.22 7.91
CA PRO A 175 -15.58 -7.81 7.66
C PRO A 175 -15.55 -9.29 7.27
N VAL A 176 -14.37 -9.85 6.97
CA VAL A 176 -14.21 -11.21 6.43
C VAL A 176 -13.56 -12.14 7.43
N VAL A 177 -12.68 -11.63 8.29
CA VAL A 177 -11.88 -12.43 9.23
C VAL A 177 -12.72 -12.77 10.48
N LYS A 178 -12.64 -14.01 10.94
CA LYS A 178 -13.31 -14.44 12.18
C LYS A 178 -12.71 -13.77 13.41
N SER A 179 -13.58 -13.36 14.36
CA SER A 179 -13.13 -12.75 15.63
C SER A 179 -12.13 -13.64 16.38
N SER A 180 -12.31 -14.95 16.37
CA SER A 180 -11.39 -15.91 17.01
C SER A 180 -9.95 -15.82 16.48
N ASP A 181 -9.77 -15.50 15.19
CA ASP A 181 -8.44 -15.35 14.59
C ASP A 181 -7.76 -14.07 15.06
N ILE A 182 -8.54 -13.01 15.30
CA ILE A 182 -8.07 -11.74 15.84
C ILE A 182 -7.69 -11.92 17.32
N GLU A 183 -8.58 -12.53 18.10
CA GLU A 183 -8.41 -12.75 19.53
C GLU A 183 -7.23 -13.69 19.86
N SER A 184 -6.98 -14.67 18.99
CA SER A 184 -5.84 -15.58 19.15
C SER A 184 -4.47 -14.87 19.11
N LEU A 185 -4.43 -13.65 18.57
CA LEU A 185 -3.23 -12.83 18.49
C LEU A 185 -3.10 -11.86 19.69
N GLY A 186 -4.10 -11.81 20.58
CA GLY A 186 -4.16 -10.88 21.73
C GLY A 186 -4.76 -9.52 21.37
N ALA A 187 -5.39 -9.39 20.20
CA ALA A 187 -6.15 -8.22 19.80
C ALA A 187 -7.66 -8.42 20.05
N VAL A 188 -8.46 -7.37 19.99
CA VAL A 188 -9.92 -7.40 20.19
C VAL A 188 -10.60 -7.18 18.85
N ALA A 189 -11.50 -8.07 18.45
CA ALA A 189 -12.38 -7.84 17.31
C ALA A 189 -13.38 -6.73 17.64
N SER A 190 -13.54 -5.76 16.74
CA SER A 190 -14.42 -4.61 16.92
C SER A 190 -15.31 -4.40 15.70
N ASP A 191 -16.49 -3.84 15.88
CA ASP A 191 -17.26 -3.26 14.80
C ASP A 191 -16.65 -1.91 14.38
N TRP A 192 -17.08 -1.42 13.21
CA TRP A 192 -16.57 -0.20 12.61
C TRP A 192 -16.76 1.03 13.49
N ASP A 193 -17.95 1.18 14.07
CA ASP A 193 -18.34 2.34 14.86
C ASP A 193 -17.55 2.43 16.16
N THR A 194 -17.47 1.34 16.88
CA THR A 194 -16.67 1.21 18.11
C THR A 194 -15.18 1.46 17.83
N LEU A 195 -14.67 0.93 16.71
CA LEU A 195 -13.27 1.13 16.32
C LEU A 195 -12.97 2.62 16.14
N LEU A 196 -13.80 3.34 15.36
CA LEU A 196 -13.61 4.78 15.11
C LEU A 196 -13.63 5.59 16.40
N GLU A 197 -14.66 5.36 17.25
CA GLU A 197 -14.90 6.16 18.44
C GLU A 197 -13.90 5.93 19.58
N SER A 198 -13.15 4.83 19.53
CA SER A 198 -12.23 4.46 20.60
C SER A 198 -10.76 4.43 20.21
N SER A 199 -10.42 4.69 18.95
CA SER A 199 -9.04 4.62 18.48
C SER A 199 -8.29 5.93 18.69
N ASP A 200 -7.28 5.92 19.55
CA ASP A 200 -6.29 7.01 19.65
C ASP A 200 -5.38 7.08 18.42
N VAL A 201 -5.13 5.94 17.81
CA VAL A 201 -4.41 5.79 16.53
C VAL A 201 -5.22 4.86 15.66
N LEU A 202 -5.54 5.29 14.44
CA LEU A 202 -6.21 4.47 13.44
C LEU A 202 -5.23 4.19 12.30
N THR A 203 -5.01 2.91 11.95
CA THR A 203 -4.11 2.51 10.86
C THR A 203 -4.82 1.66 9.82
N LEU A 204 -4.62 1.99 8.53
CA LEU A 204 -5.32 1.39 7.41
C LEU A 204 -4.47 0.32 6.72
N HIS A 205 -5.03 -0.89 6.57
CA HIS A 205 -4.41 -2.05 5.92
C HIS A 205 -5.40 -2.82 5.05
N CYS A 206 -6.54 -2.22 4.73
CA CYS A 206 -7.54 -2.78 3.82
C CYS A 206 -7.22 -2.44 2.35
N PRO A 207 -7.71 -3.22 1.37
CA PRO A 207 -7.59 -2.87 -0.04
C PRO A 207 -8.50 -1.68 -0.40
N SER A 208 -8.19 -0.98 -1.50
CA SER A 208 -9.12 -0.06 -2.14
C SER A 208 -10.13 -0.86 -2.97
N THR A 209 -11.40 -0.66 -2.68
CA THR A 209 -12.56 -1.23 -3.36
C THR A 209 -13.69 -0.20 -3.38
N ASP A 210 -14.76 -0.44 -4.11
CA ASP A 210 -15.94 0.45 -4.09
C ASP A 210 -16.53 0.64 -2.69
N GLN A 211 -16.32 -0.32 -1.77
CA GLN A 211 -16.81 -0.26 -0.39
C GLN A 211 -15.85 0.46 0.57
N THR A 212 -14.57 0.54 0.24
CA THR A 212 -13.54 1.12 1.11
C THR A 212 -13.02 2.46 0.62
N ARG A 213 -13.28 2.83 -0.64
CA ARG A 213 -12.93 4.14 -1.18
C ARG A 213 -13.62 5.25 -0.38
N GLY A 214 -12.81 6.21 0.11
CA GLY A 214 -13.30 7.29 0.97
C GLY A 214 -13.90 6.82 2.30
N ILE A 215 -13.51 5.64 2.80
CA ILE A 215 -13.97 5.12 4.10
C ILE A 215 -13.56 6.06 5.24
N ILE A 216 -12.46 6.78 5.07
CA ILE A 216 -12.04 7.88 5.95
C ILE A 216 -12.42 9.20 5.28
N ASN A 217 -13.48 9.80 5.76
CA ASN A 217 -14.07 11.03 5.26
C ASN A 217 -14.41 11.98 6.44
N ARG A 218 -15.04 13.10 6.15
CA ARG A 218 -15.39 14.10 7.17
C ARG A 218 -16.21 13.51 8.32
N GLU A 219 -17.18 12.64 8.02
CA GLU A 219 -18.05 12.06 9.04
C GLU A 219 -17.25 11.13 9.96
N THR A 220 -16.49 10.20 9.37
CA THR A 220 -15.69 9.22 10.11
C THR A 220 -14.55 9.88 10.88
N LEU A 221 -13.90 10.91 10.32
CA LEU A 221 -12.89 11.71 11.03
C LEU A 221 -13.46 12.42 12.24
N ASN A 222 -14.65 13.00 12.15
CA ASN A 222 -15.31 13.68 13.28
C ASN A 222 -15.73 12.71 14.41
N ARG A 223 -15.85 11.42 14.12
CA ARG A 223 -16.17 10.39 15.13
C ARG A 223 -14.94 9.89 15.87
N MET A 224 -13.74 10.10 15.33
CA MET A 224 -12.52 9.76 16.03
C MET A 224 -12.34 10.66 17.27
N PRO A 225 -11.69 10.16 18.33
CA PRO A 225 -11.40 10.98 19.50
C PRO A 225 -10.59 12.24 19.15
N ALA A 226 -10.87 13.35 19.84
CA ALA A 226 -10.05 14.55 19.72
C ALA A 226 -8.59 14.23 20.07
N GLY A 227 -7.64 14.64 19.22
CA GLY A 227 -6.23 14.31 19.36
C GLY A 227 -5.82 12.94 18.82
N ALA A 228 -6.72 12.24 18.13
CA ALA A 228 -6.37 10.98 17.43
C ALA A 228 -5.36 11.19 16.30
N ILE A 229 -4.75 10.11 15.85
CA ILE A 229 -3.75 10.06 14.80
C ILE A 229 -4.22 9.09 13.71
N LEU A 230 -4.10 9.50 12.44
CA LEU A 230 -4.39 8.64 11.29
C LEU A 230 -3.10 8.18 10.62
N ILE A 231 -3.00 6.86 10.34
CA ILE A 231 -1.88 6.26 9.60
C ILE A 231 -2.43 5.58 8.34
N ASN A 232 -1.89 5.94 7.17
CA ASN A 232 -2.25 5.28 5.92
C ASN A 232 -1.01 4.82 5.14
N VAL A 233 -0.82 3.52 5.07
CA VAL A 233 0.20 2.83 4.27
C VAL A 233 -0.43 1.85 3.26
N ALA A 234 -1.74 1.97 3.04
CA ALA A 234 -2.50 1.08 2.18
C ALA A 234 -2.74 1.68 0.79
N ARG A 235 -3.74 2.58 0.65
CA ARG A 235 -4.07 3.30 -0.59
C ARG A 235 -4.54 4.72 -0.29
N GLY A 236 -4.16 5.66 -1.17
CA GLY A 236 -4.49 7.08 -0.99
C GLY A 236 -5.99 7.36 -1.01
N ASP A 237 -6.72 6.73 -1.93
CA ASP A 237 -8.15 6.90 -2.14
C ASP A 237 -9.06 6.34 -1.02
N LEU A 238 -8.49 5.68 -0.01
CA LEU A 238 -9.22 5.34 1.23
C LEU A 238 -9.56 6.58 2.06
N VAL A 239 -8.87 7.70 1.85
CA VAL A 239 -8.95 8.91 2.67
C VAL A 239 -9.40 10.10 1.82
N ASP A 240 -10.48 10.75 2.21
CA ASP A 240 -10.80 12.11 1.72
C ASP A 240 -9.73 13.08 2.25
N THR A 241 -8.78 13.40 1.39
CA THR A 241 -7.62 14.23 1.72
C THR A 241 -8.03 15.65 2.13
N THR A 242 -9.12 16.20 1.56
CA THR A 242 -9.63 17.53 1.91
C THR A 242 -10.20 17.53 3.34
N ALA A 243 -10.96 16.49 3.68
CA ALA A 243 -11.48 16.32 5.03
C ALA A 243 -10.34 16.12 6.05
N LEU A 244 -9.31 15.33 5.69
CA LEU A 244 -8.14 15.10 6.54
C LEU A 244 -7.39 16.42 6.82
N VAL A 245 -7.11 17.24 5.79
CA VAL A 245 -6.48 18.56 5.94
C VAL A 245 -7.27 19.42 6.92
N THR A 246 -8.60 19.45 6.78
CA THR A 246 -9.48 20.22 7.67
C THR A 246 -9.38 19.75 9.12
N ALA A 247 -9.40 18.42 9.35
CA ALA A 247 -9.31 17.85 10.69
C ALA A 247 -7.95 18.12 11.36
N LEU A 248 -6.86 18.10 10.59
CA LEU A 248 -5.50 18.41 11.06
C LEU A 248 -5.34 19.89 11.37
N GLN A 249 -5.83 20.80 10.51
CA GLN A 249 -5.74 22.25 10.70
C GLN A 249 -6.58 22.74 11.88
N SER A 250 -7.75 22.12 12.12
CA SER A 250 -8.59 22.43 13.28
C SER A 250 -8.03 21.90 14.61
N GLY A 251 -7.02 21.01 14.56
CA GLY A 251 -6.48 20.32 15.73
C GLY A 251 -7.38 19.20 16.25
N HIS A 252 -8.44 18.82 15.51
CA HIS A 252 -9.27 17.65 15.87
C HIS A 252 -8.43 16.39 15.84
N LEU A 253 -7.63 16.17 14.77
CA LEU A 253 -6.54 15.19 14.76
C LEU A 253 -5.23 15.84 15.19
N SER A 254 -4.49 15.19 16.09
CA SER A 254 -3.18 15.65 16.52
C SER A 254 -2.08 15.41 15.48
N GLY A 255 -2.30 14.49 14.55
CA GLY A 255 -1.35 14.18 13.49
C GLY A 255 -1.84 13.14 12.50
N ALA A 256 -1.09 13.00 11.40
CA ALA A 256 -1.25 11.92 10.46
C ALA A 256 0.11 11.47 9.90
N ALA A 257 0.18 10.21 9.43
CA ALA A 257 1.33 9.75 8.66
C ALA A 257 0.86 8.96 7.44
N LEU A 258 1.34 9.37 6.27
CA LEU A 258 0.85 8.90 4.98
C LEU A 258 2.02 8.47 4.10
N ASP A 259 1.95 7.26 3.58
CA ASP A 259 2.87 6.77 2.55
C ASP A 259 2.24 6.78 1.15
N VAL A 260 0.92 6.97 1.08
CA VAL A 260 0.11 6.87 -0.12
C VAL A 260 -0.86 8.05 -0.26
N PHE A 261 -1.16 8.43 -1.51
CA PHE A 261 -1.93 9.63 -1.84
C PHE A 261 -2.87 9.37 -3.03
N ASP A 262 -3.83 10.26 -3.23
CA ASP A 262 -4.66 10.34 -4.42
C ASP A 262 -4.83 11.83 -4.78
N PRO A 263 -4.20 12.28 -5.94
CA PRO A 263 -3.34 11.51 -6.85
C PRO A 263 -1.91 11.25 -6.33
N GLU A 264 -1.23 10.27 -6.91
CA GLU A 264 0.21 10.05 -6.79
C GLU A 264 0.92 10.42 -8.11
N PRO A 265 2.03 11.21 -8.07
CA PRO A 265 2.65 11.81 -6.88
C PRO A 265 1.82 12.95 -6.26
N LEU A 266 1.94 13.14 -4.93
CA LEU A 266 1.32 14.27 -4.25
C LEU A 266 1.83 15.60 -4.83
N PRO A 267 0.95 16.53 -5.24
CA PRO A 267 1.37 17.85 -5.72
C PRO A 267 2.24 18.60 -4.70
N ALA A 268 3.28 19.28 -5.18
CA ALA A 268 4.27 19.95 -4.31
C ALA A 268 3.65 21.06 -3.45
N ASP A 269 2.59 21.71 -3.94
CA ASP A 269 1.83 22.78 -3.26
C ASP A 269 0.64 22.26 -2.46
N HIS A 270 0.49 20.96 -2.33
CA HIS A 270 -0.62 20.35 -1.59
C HIS A 270 -0.57 20.76 -0.10
N PRO A 271 -1.71 21.12 0.53
CA PRO A 271 -1.74 21.59 1.92
C PRO A 271 -1.06 20.65 2.94
N LEU A 272 -1.12 19.34 2.76
CA LEU A 272 -0.44 18.37 3.62
C LEU A 272 1.07 18.61 3.74
N THR A 273 1.72 19.14 2.69
CA THR A 273 3.17 19.40 2.69
C THR A 273 3.56 20.58 3.59
N GLN A 274 2.59 21.40 4.01
CA GLN A 274 2.78 22.56 4.85
C GLN A 274 2.42 22.30 6.32
N LEU A 275 1.87 21.12 6.65
CA LEU A 275 1.46 20.80 8.01
C LEU A 275 2.61 20.18 8.80
N GLU A 276 2.92 20.76 9.95
CA GLU A 276 4.02 20.30 10.81
C GLU A 276 3.69 19.00 11.57
N ASN A 277 2.39 18.70 11.74
CA ASN A 277 1.89 17.51 12.42
C ASN A 277 1.63 16.33 11.46
N VAL A 278 2.23 16.35 10.27
CA VAL A 278 2.10 15.28 9.27
C VAL A 278 3.48 14.71 8.92
N LEU A 279 3.56 13.37 8.84
CA LEU A 279 4.70 12.65 8.28
C LEU A 279 4.32 12.10 6.91
N LEU A 280 5.15 12.36 5.90
CA LEU A 280 4.89 11.95 4.53
C LEU A 280 6.04 11.09 4.01
N SER A 281 5.72 10.04 3.25
CA SER A 281 6.68 9.30 2.42
C SER A 281 6.06 8.96 1.07
N SER A 282 6.88 8.64 0.09
CA SER A 282 6.50 8.59 -1.33
C SER A 282 6.22 7.17 -1.81
N HIS A 283 5.27 6.47 -1.19
CA HIS A 283 4.86 5.09 -1.49
C HIS A 283 6.04 4.12 -1.41
N ILE A 284 6.82 4.23 -0.33
CA ILE A 284 8.06 3.49 -0.10
C ILE A 284 8.00 2.50 1.08
N ALA A 285 6.84 2.34 1.71
CA ALA A 285 6.69 1.46 2.87
C ALA A 285 7.16 0.02 2.59
N SER A 286 7.14 -0.41 1.33
CA SER A 286 7.61 -1.73 0.90
C SER A 286 9.12 -1.80 0.64
N ALA A 287 9.86 -0.69 0.72
CA ALA A 287 11.22 -0.59 0.21
C ALA A 287 12.26 -1.24 1.14
N SER A 288 12.88 -2.30 0.69
CA SER A 288 14.14 -2.85 1.20
C SER A 288 14.87 -3.60 0.08
N VAL A 289 16.17 -3.82 0.24
CA VAL A 289 16.95 -4.63 -0.72
C VAL A 289 16.37 -6.03 -0.84
N LYS A 290 15.97 -6.63 0.29
CA LYS A 290 15.39 -7.97 0.33
C LYS A 290 14.02 -8.02 -0.34
N ALA A 291 13.14 -7.07 -0.02
CA ALA A 291 11.79 -7.01 -0.59
C ALA A 291 11.84 -6.74 -2.10
N ALA A 292 12.64 -5.78 -2.54
CA ALA A 292 12.81 -5.47 -3.96
C ALA A 292 13.33 -6.69 -4.75
N ARG A 293 14.32 -7.39 -4.21
CA ARG A 293 14.85 -8.62 -4.84
C ARG A 293 13.78 -9.71 -4.92
N LYS A 294 13.11 -10.01 -3.79
CA LYS A 294 12.03 -11.01 -3.74
C LYS A 294 10.90 -10.68 -4.73
N LEU A 295 10.50 -9.42 -4.80
CA LEU A 295 9.45 -8.95 -5.73
C LEU A 295 9.83 -9.26 -7.17
N ARG A 296 11.02 -8.84 -7.60
CA ARG A 296 11.53 -8.98 -8.97
C ARG A 296 11.73 -10.45 -9.37
N GLU A 297 12.37 -11.25 -8.50
CA GLU A 297 12.56 -12.68 -8.73
C GLU A 297 11.22 -13.42 -8.84
N THR A 298 10.22 -13.06 -7.98
CA THR A 298 8.91 -13.69 -8.03
C THR A 298 8.14 -13.33 -9.30
N VAL A 299 8.14 -12.06 -9.70
CA VAL A 299 7.47 -11.60 -10.93
C VAL A 299 8.06 -12.31 -12.16
N ALA A 300 9.39 -12.33 -12.30
CA ALA A 300 10.05 -13.06 -13.38
C ALA A 300 9.76 -14.57 -13.30
N GLY A 301 9.72 -15.14 -12.09
CA GLY A 301 9.37 -16.55 -11.87
C GLY A 301 7.95 -16.91 -12.31
N ILE A 302 6.97 -16.02 -12.12
CA ILE A 302 5.59 -16.21 -12.60
C ILE A 302 5.53 -16.21 -14.13
N VAL A 303 6.22 -15.27 -14.79
CA VAL A 303 6.33 -15.27 -16.27
C VAL A 303 7.02 -16.54 -16.74
N ALA A 304 8.12 -16.95 -16.10
CA ALA A 304 8.83 -18.19 -16.42
C ALA A 304 7.95 -19.43 -16.28
N ALA A 305 7.11 -19.51 -15.25
CA ALA A 305 6.13 -20.59 -15.06
C ALA A 305 5.15 -20.63 -16.25
N ARG A 306 4.63 -19.46 -16.67
CA ARG A 306 3.74 -19.38 -17.84
C ARG A 306 4.43 -19.89 -19.13
N VAL A 307 5.66 -19.48 -19.36
CA VAL A 307 6.44 -19.91 -20.54
C VAL A 307 6.67 -21.42 -20.56
N ARG A 308 6.83 -22.05 -19.39
CA ARG A 308 7.00 -23.51 -19.25
C ARG A 308 5.68 -24.29 -19.26
N GLY A 309 4.51 -23.60 -19.30
CA GLY A 309 3.21 -24.24 -19.18
C GLY A 309 2.91 -24.80 -17.78
N GLU A 310 3.58 -24.26 -16.77
CA GLU A 310 3.35 -24.60 -15.36
C GLU A 310 2.15 -23.82 -14.79
N ARG A 311 1.54 -24.32 -13.70
CA ARG A 311 0.44 -23.65 -13.01
C ARG A 311 0.89 -22.31 -12.44
N LEU A 312 0.12 -21.24 -12.69
CA LEU A 312 0.42 -19.91 -12.20
C LEU A 312 0.02 -19.76 -10.72
N PRO A 313 0.90 -19.19 -9.87
CA PRO A 313 0.55 -18.82 -8.51
C PRO A 313 -0.14 -17.45 -8.46
N ASN A 314 -0.89 -17.20 -7.36
CA ASN A 314 -1.39 -15.87 -7.00
C ASN A 314 -2.25 -15.18 -8.08
N ILE A 315 -3.06 -15.95 -8.82
CA ILE A 315 -4.04 -15.39 -9.74
C ILE A 315 -5.12 -14.66 -8.93
N VAL A 316 -5.40 -13.40 -9.28
CA VAL A 316 -6.32 -12.53 -8.53
C VAL A 316 -7.62 -12.21 -9.26
N ASN A 317 -7.74 -12.55 -10.54
CA ASN A 317 -8.95 -12.30 -11.34
C ASN A 317 -9.77 -13.55 -11.66
N GLY A 318 -9.47 -14.70 -11.04
CA GLY A 318 -10.26 -15.94 -11.16
C GLY A 318 -10.19 -16.64 -12.52
N VAL A 319 -9.17 -16.31 -13.35
CA VAL A 319 -8.90 -17.04 -14.60
C VAL A 319 -8.10 -18.30 -14.26
N ASP A 320 -8.63 -19.47 -14.64
CA ASP A 320 -7.90 -20.73 -14.51
C ASP A 320 -6.75 -20.78 -15.54
N ALA A 321 -5.51 -20.98 -15.08
CA ALA A 321 -4.32 -21.01 -15.96
C ALA A 321 -3.16 -21.86 -15.38
#